data_fe7f07c60a3c2d2a5c6ff1531c51d1c9
#
_entry.id   fe7f07c60a3c2d2a5c6ff1531c51d1c9
#
_cell.length_a   1.000
_cell.length_b   1.000
_cell.length_c   1.000
_cell.angle_alpha   90.00
_cell.angle_beta   90.00
_cell.angle_gamma   90.00
#
_symmetry.space_group_name_H-M   'P 1'
#
loop_
_entity.id
_entity.type
_entity.pdbx_description
1 polymer ?
#
loop_
_entity_poly.entity_id
_entity_poly.type
_entity_poly.pdbx_seq_one_letter_code
_entity_poly.pdbx_strand_id
1 'polypeptide(L)' 'IGPISITLRQAEDHFDFIMDLTESQRVCWKITRPDGKSAMMVPINQVSPIPEEVQNQVEEFQKQFMEEHAT' A
#
# COMPACT_ATOMS: atom_id res chain seq x y z
N ILE A 1 11.78 -8.74 14.43
CA ILE A 1 12.13 -7.44 13.83
C ILE A 1 10.85 -6.67 13.57
N GLY A 2 10.73 -5.48 14.13
CA GLY A 2 9.55 -4.66 13.96
C GLY A 2 9.49 -4.01 12.57
N PRO A 3 8.38 -3.36 12.23
CA PRO A 3 8.25 -2.67 10.96
C PRO A 3 9.20 -1.48 10.87
N ILE A 4 9.65 -1.20 9.65
CA ILE A 4 10.50 -0.05 9.38
C ILE A 4 9.61 1.17 9.24
N SER A 5 9.87 2.23 10.00
CA SER A 5 9.09 3.46 9.95
C SER A 5 9.62 4.40 8.88
N ILE A 6 8.77 4.83 7.99
CA ILE A 6 9.10 5.82 6.95
C ILE A 6 7.96 6.82 6.83
N THR A 7 8.26 7.96 6.21
CA THR A 7 7.23 8.94 5.91
C THR A 7 6.52 8.61 4.61
N LEU A 8 5.34 9.19 4.41
CA LEU A 8 4.61 9.02 3.17
C LEU A 8 5.44 9.49 1.97
N ARG A 9 6.16 10.60 2.13
CA ARG A 9 6.98 11.13 1.05
C ARG A 9 8.11 10.17 0.69
N GLN A 10 8.76 9.58 1.69
CA GLN A 10 9.79 8.57 1.43
C GLN A 10 9.20 7.36 0.70
N ALA A 11 7.99 6.96 1.08
CA ALA A 11 7.30 5.86 0.42
C ALA A 11 7.00 6.20 -1.04
N GLU A 12 6.53 7.42 -1.30
CA GLU A 12 6.25 7.86 -2.66
C GLU A 12 7.51 7.94 -3.53
N ASP A 13 8.58 8.49 -2.98
CA ASP A 13 9.82 8.68 -3.72
C ASP A 13 10.52 7.37 -4.06
N HIS A 14 10.33 6.34 -3.23
CA HIS A 14 11.03 5.06 -3.37
C HIS A 14 10.09 3.86 -3.42
N PHE A 15 8.91 4.07 -3.98
CA PHE A 15 7.85 3.07 -3.93
C PHE A 15 8.26 1.74 -4.57
N ASP A 16 8.92 1.79 -5.72
CA ASP A 16 9.36 0.58 -6.41
C ASP A 16 10.34 -0.22 -5.56
N PHE A 17 11.29 0.46 -4.93
CA PHE A 17 12.27 -0.16 -4.05
C PHE A 17 11.59 -0.79 -2.84
N ILE A 18 10.63 -0.07 -2.25
CA ILE A 18 9.87 -0.54 -1.08
C ILE A 18 9.04 -1.76 -1.44
N MET A 19 8.39 -1.75 -2.58
CA MET A 19 7.61 -2.89 -3.05
C MET A 19 8.49 -4.11 -3.28
N ASP A 20 9.66 -3.90 -3.89
CA ASP A 20 10.60 -4.98 -4.15
C ASP A 20 11.08 -5.64 -2.85
N LEU A 21 11.46 -4.83 -1.86
CA LEU A 21 11.88 -5.36 -0.56
C LEU A 21 10.73 -6.04 0.16
N THR A 22 9.53 -5.49 0.07
CA THR A 22 8.37 -6.10 0.71
C THR A 22 8.10 -7.49 0.16
N GLU A 23 8.19 -7.63 -1.15
CA GLU A 23 7.94 -8.91 -1.80
C GLU A 23 9.09 -9.90 -1.60
N SER A 24 10.33 -9.47 -1.82
CA SER A 24 11.48 -10.38 -1.83
C SER A 24 12.01 -10.68 -0.43
N GLN A 25 12.03 -9.71 0.47
CA GLN A 25 12.62 -9.84 1.79
C GLN A 25 11.59 -9.88 2.92
N ARG A 26 10.31 -9.83 2.59
CA ARG A 26 9.22 -9.86 3.56
C ARG A 26 9.32 -8.74 4.59
N VAL A 27 9.74 -7.56 4.14
CA VAL A 27 9.87 -6.38 5.00
C VAL A 27 8.49 -5.75 5.20
N CYS A 28 8.20 -5.38 6.46
CA CYS A 28 6.98 -4.65 6.79
C CYS A 28 7.33 -3.18 7.00
N TRP A 29 6.46 -2.29 6.59
CA TRP A 29 6.70 -0.85 6.67
C TRP A 29 5.56 -0.16 7.39
N LYS A 30 5.91 0.80 8.24
CA LYS A 30 4.94 1.70 8.85
C LYS A 30 5.09 3.05 8.18
N ILE A 31 4.07 3.44 7.41
CA ILE A 31 4.09 4.69 6.64
C ILE A 31 3.29 5.74 7.39
N THR A 32 3.94 6.84 7.76
CA THR A 32 3.33 7.91 8.54
C THR A 32 3.05 9.11 7.65
N ARG A 33 1.83 9.60 7.68
CA ARG A 33 1.40 10.78 6.93
C ARG A 33 1.71 12.05 7.71
N PRO A 34 1.77 13.21 7.03
CA PRO A 34 2.02 14.48 7.71
C PRO A 34 0.99 14.83 8.77
N ASP A 35 -0.23 14.32 8.66
CA ASP A 35 -1.29 14.55 9.64
C ASP A 35 -1.17 13.68 10.88
N GLY A 36 -0.13 12.83 10.96
CA GLY A 36 0.09 11.96 12.09
C GLY A 36 -0.54 10.58 11.97
N LYS A 37 -1.34 10.34 10.96
CA LYS A 37 -1.93 9.03 10.73
C LYS A 37 -0.93 8.10 10.07
N SER A 38 -1.06 6.82 10.37
CA SER A 38 -0.12 5.81 9.86
C SER A 38 -0.86 4.63 9.25
N ALA A 39 -0.19 3.96 8.33
CA ALA A 39 -0.67 2.73 7.72
C ALA A 39 0.48 1.74 7.63
N MET A 40 0.16 0.46 7.51
CA MET A 40 1.18 -0.58 7.38
C MET A 40 1.16 -1.17 5.99
N MET A 41 2.34 -1.38 5.42
CA MET A 41 2.49 -2.16 4.20
C MET A 41 3.14 -3.49 4.58
N VAL A 42 2.46 -4.58 4.26
CA VAL A 42 2.92 -5.92 4.63
C VAL A 42 2.89 -6.84 3.41
N PRO A 43 3.78 -7.84 3.36
CA PRO A 43 3.75 -8.82 2.28
C PRO A 43 2.55 -9.74 2.45
N ILE A 44 1.98 -10.16 1.32
CA ILE A 44 0.86 -11.09 1.33
C ILE A 44 1.41 -12.50 1.24
N ASN A 45 1.28 -13.24 2.33
CA ASN A 45 1.73 -14.63 2.39
C ASN A 45 0.60 -15.62 2.19
N GLN A 46 -0.61 -15.19 2.49
CA GLN A 46 -1.79 -16.02 2.36
C GLN A 46 -2.90 -15.17 1.78
N VAL A 47 -3.72 -15.81 0.95
CA VAL A 47 -4.87 -15.14 0.39
C VAL A 47 -5.96 -15.17 1.46
N SER A 48 -6.03 -14.11 2.26
CA SER A 48 -7.20 -13.90 3.10
C SER A 48 -8.31 -13.35 2.21
N PRO A 49 -9.52 -13.92 2.27
CA PRO A 49 -10.60 -13.38 1.45
C PRO A 49 -10.90 -11.96 1.88
N ILE A 50 -10.80 -11.04 0.93
CA ILE A 50 -11.16 -9.64 1.17
C ILE A 50 -12.70 -9.59 1.20
N PRO A 51 -13.30 -8.92 2.20
CA PRO A 51 -14.76 -8.77 2.22
C PRO A 51 -15.26 -8.16 0.90
N GLU A 52 -16.37 -8.66 0.41
CA GLU A 52 -16.93 -8.26 -0.88
C GLU A 52 -17.16 -6.74 -0.94
N GLU A 53 -17.60 -6.15 0.17
CA GLU A 53 -17.84 -4.71 0.26
C GLU A 53 -16.57 -3.91 0.00
N VAL A 54 -15.45 -4.35 0.58
CA VAL A 54 -14.17 -3.68 0.40
C VAL A 54 -13.68 -3.86 -1.03
N GLN A 55 -13.85 -5.05 -1.58
CA GLN A 55 -13.46 -5.32 -2.96
C GLN A 55 -14.23 -4.44 -3.94
N ASN A 56 -15.52 -4.27 -3.72
CA ASN A 56 -16.35 -3.40 -4.56
C ASN A 56 -15.89 -1.95 -4.49
N GLN A 57 -15.52 -1.47 -3.30
CA GLN A 57 -15.01 -0.11 -3.14
C GLN A 57 -13.69 0.10 -3.86
N VAL A 58 -12.81 -0.89 -3.81
CA VAL A 58 -11.52 -0.81 -4.49
C VAL A 58 -11.72 -0.83 -6.00
N GLU A 59 -12.61 -1.67 -6.51
CA GLU A 59 -12.90 -1.73 -7.94
C GLU A 59 -13.46 -0.41 -8.44
N GLU A 60 -14.36 0.20 -7.67
CA GLU A 60 -14.94 1.49 -8.03
C GLU A 60 -13.88 2.59 -8.03
N PHE A 61 -12.99 2.58 -7.05
CA PHE A 61 -11.87 3.53 -6.99
C PHE A 61 -10.96 3.38 -8.20
N GLN A 62 -10.60 2.14 -8.54
CA GLN A 62 -9.74 1.87 -9.68
C GLN A 62 -10.42 2.34 -10.99
N LYS A 63 -11.71 2.14 -11.11
CA LYS A 63 -12.45 2.58 -12.27
C LYS A 63 -12.41 4.10 -12.42
N GLN A 64 -12.64 4.82 -11.31
CA GLN A 64 -12.58 6.28 -11.32
C GLN A 64 -11.18 6.78 -11.65
N PHE A 65 -10.18 6.15 -11.08
CA PHE A 65 -8.79 6.51 -11.35
C PHE A 65 -8.45 6.31 -12.82
N MET A 66 -8.87 5.20 -13.40
CA MET A 66 -8.64 4.92 -14.81
C MET A 66 -9.35 5.93 -15.72
N GLU A 67 -10.57 6.33 -15.37
CA GLU A 67 -11.30 7.33 -16.13
C GLU A 67 -10.63 8.69 -16.09
N GLU A 68 -10.09 9.08 -14.93
CA GLU A 68 -9.40 10.36 -14.79
C GLU A 68 -8.09 10.40 -15.57
N HIS A 69 -7.43 9.27 -15.72
CA HIS A 69 -6.12 9.18 -16.36
C HIS A 69 -6.15 8.60 -17.75
N ALA A 70 -7.30 8.21 -18.25
CA ALA A 70 -7.46 7.58 -19.54
C ALA A 70 -7.81 8.60 -20.64
N THR A 71 -6.97 9.56 -20.85
CA THR A 71 -7.15 10.49 -21.95
C THR A 71 -6.04 10.37 -22.95
#